data_5eb71e08344435aeb549f57e0cf2311f
#
_entry.id   5eb71e08344435aeb549f57e0cf2311f
#
_cell.length_a   1.000
_cell.length_b   1.000
_cell.length_c   1.000
_cell.angle_alpha   90.00
_cell.angle_beta   90.00
_cell.angle_gamma   90.00
#
_symmetry.space_group_name_H-M   'P 1'
#
loop_
_entity.id
_entity.type
_entity.pdbx_description
1 polymer ?
#
loop_
_entity_poly.entity_id
_entity_poly.type
_entity_poly.pdbx_seq_one_letter_code
_entity_poly.pdbx_strand_id
1 'polypeptide(L)'
;MEVIQSFTIDHTHLKPGIYVSREDKGFTTFDLRITEPNQEPAVAPAAMHSLEHLMATWFRNSEVKDDVVYVGPMGCLTGMYIIMTGTYTVEDLRRLTIACLEWILTQTEVPATRPEACGNYLLHDLPMCHWESRRYLDRLQHDFHSEYTKLQVTLSDGKVFADA
;
A
#
# COMPACT_ATOMS: atom_id res chain seq x y z
N MET A 1 24.09 12.39 7.68
CA MET A 1 23.22 11.76 6.68
C MET A 1 21.83 12.25 7.02
N GLU A 2 21.09 12.81 6.06
CA GLU A 2 19.73 13.26 6.29
C GLU A 2 18.80 12.05 6.48
N VAL A 3 17.81 12.18 7.36
CA VAL A 3 16.81 11.14 7.59
C VAL A 3 15.76 11.24 6.49
N ILE A 4 15.44 10.11 5.88
CA ILE A 4 14.40 10.06 4.85
C ILE A 4 13.01 10.12 5.48
N GLN A 5 12.07 10.74 4.79
CA GLN A 5 10.72 11.02 5.29
C GLN A 5 10.00 9.78 5.85
N SER A 6 10.12 8.61 5.19
CA SER A 6 9.50 7.37 5.66
C SER A 6 10.00 6.90 7.04
N PHE A 7 11.17 7.36 7.50
CA PHE A 7 11.70 7.03 8.83
C PHE A 7 11.25 8.01 9.92
N THR A 8 10.50 9.06 9.57
CA THR A 8 9.95 10.01 10.53
C THR A 8 8.53 9.65 10.99
N ILE A 9 7.94 8.60 10.43
CA ILE A 9 6.60 8.11 10.79
C ILE A 9 6.71 7.16 11.98
N ASP A 10 5.85 7.34 12.97
CA ASP A 10 5.76 6.42 14.11
C ASP A 10 5.01 5.14 13.72
N HIS A 11 5.76 4.10 13.37
CA HIS A 11 5.21 2.80 12.98
C HIS A 11 4.59 2.01 14.16
N THR A 12 4.75 2.46 15.40
CA THR A 12 4.10 1.83 16.56
C THR A 12 2.65 2.31 16.75
N HIS A 13 2.28 3.41 16.07
CA HIS A 13 0.94 4.00 16.11
C HIS A 13 0.29 4.06 14.72
N LEU A 14 0.96 3.49 13.70
CA LEU A 14 0.44 3.50 12.33
C LEU A 14 -0.64 2.42 12.16
N LYS A 15 -1.87 2.86 11.90
CA LYS A 15 -3.03 1.98 11.67
C LYS A 15 -3.16 1.59 10.19
N PRO A 16 -3.86 0.49 9.88
CA PRO A 16 -4.27 0.22 8.50
C PRO A 16 -5.13 1.34 7.94
N GLY A 17 -4.86 1.72 6.69
CA GLY A 17 -5.53 2.87 6.08
C GLY A 17 -4.89 3.28 4.76
N ILE A 18 -5.11 4.51 4.34
CA ILE A 18 -4.47 5.11 3.17
C ILE A 18 -3.92 6.49 3.54
N TYR A 19 -2.68 6.74 3.19
CA TYR A 19 -1.96 7.95 3.57
C TYR A 19 -1.27 8.56 2.36
N VAL A 20 -1.16 9.90 2.34
CA VAL A 20 -0.21 10.56 1.44
C VAL A 20 1.18 10.41 2.04
N SER A 21 2.00 9.56 1.42
CA SER A 21 3.37 9.33 1.87
C SER A 21 4.28 10.47 1.45
N ARG A 22 4.16 10.91 0.20
CA ARG A 22 4.99 11.98 -0.36
C ARG A 22 4.35 12.58 -1.61
N GLU A 23 4.52 13.90 -1.76
CA GLU A 23 4.29 14.61 -3.01
C GLU A 23 5.63 15.11 -3.54
N ASP A 24 5.97 14.78 -4.80
CA ASP A 24 7.27 15.09 -5.38
C ASP A 24 7.15 15.22 -6.90
N LYS A 25 7.58 16.36 -7.44
CA LYS A 25 7.69 16.61 -8.89
C LYS A 25 6.43 16.28 -9.70
N GLY A 26 5.25 16.53 -9.15
CA GLY A 26 3.97 16.22 -9.81
C GLY A 26 3.50 14.78 -9.66
N PHE A 27 4.15 14.00 -8.80
CA PHE A 27 3.73 12.66 -8.42
C PHE A 27 3.27 12.66 -6.97
N THR A 28 2.20 11.92 -6.69
CA THR A 28 1.76 11.60 -5.33
C THR A 28 1.97 10.12 -5.06
N THR A 29 2.71 9.82 -3.98
CA THR A 29 2.89 8.44 -3.48
C THR A 29 1.90 8.21 -2.36
N PHE A 30 1.00 7.25 -2.54
CA PHE A 30 0.07 6.80 -1.53
C PHE A 30 0.58 5.53 -0.85
N ASP A 31 0.52 5.52 0.48
CA ASP A 31 0.77 4.37 1.33
C ASP A 31 -0.57 3.68 1.60
N LEU A 32 -0.76 2.50 1.04
CA LEU A 32 -1.88 1.61 1.31
C LEU A 32 -1.46 0.66 2.43
N ARG A 33 -1.71 1.05 3.68
CA ARG A 33 -1.31 0.27 4.86
C ARG A 33 -2.34 -0.82 5.14
N ILE A 34 -1.95 -2.08 4.92
CA ILE A 34 -2.85 -3.25 4.99
C ILE A 34 -2.90 -3.82 6.40
N THR A 35 -1.73 -3.94 7.05
CA THR A 35 -1.61 -4.47 8.41
C THR A 35 -1.04 -3.42 9.35
N GLU A 36 -1.35 -3.53 10.66
CA GLU A 36 -0.78 -2.68 11.69
C GLU A 36 0.69 -3.07 11.94
N PRO A 37 1.67 -2.19 11.58
CA PRO A 37 3.07 -2.56 11.71
C PRO A 37 3.46 -2.91 13.14
N ASN A 38 4.27 -3.96 13.29
CA ASN A 38 4.79 -4.44 14.57
C ASN A 38 3.74 -4.92 15.60
N GLN A 39 2.44 -4.81 15.28
CA GLN A 39 1.33 -5.28 16.13
C GLN A 39 0.66 -6.52 15.53
N GLU A 40 0.63 -6.62 14.22
CA GLU A 40 0.07 -7.75 13.47
C GLU A 40 1.14 -8.44 12.64
N PRO A 41 0.93 -9.71 12.26
CA PRO A 41 1.77 -10.34 11.24
C PRO A 41 1.73 -9.55 9.94
N ALA A 42 2.88 -9.37 9.30
CA ALA A 42 2.95 -8.87 7.95
C ALA A 42 2.26 -9.82 6.97
N VAL A 43 1.79 -9.30 5.83
CA VAL A 43 1.20 -10.11 4.77
C VAL A 43 2.22 -11.14 4.28
N ALA A 44 1.83 -12.41 4.17
CA ALA A 44 2.70 -13.45 3.67
C ALA A 44 3.23 -13.12 2.25
N PRO A 45 4.51 -13.37 1.95
CA PRO A 45 5.10 -12.97 0.66
C PRO A 45 4.32 -13.45 -0.57
N ALA A 46 3.81 -14.68 -0.56
CA ALA A 46 3.03 -15.23 -1.67
C ALA A 46 1.66 -14.54 -1.84
N ALA A 47 1.02 -14.16 -0.73
CA ALA A 47 -0.23 -13.40 -0.75
C ALA A 47 0.01 -11.96 -1.23
N MET A 48 1.09 -11.32 -0.75
CA MET A 48 1.48 -9.97 -1.18
C MET A 48 1.80 -9.91 -2.68
N HIS A 49 2.52 -10.90 -3.21
CA HIS A 49 2.82 -11.00 -4.63
C HIS A 49 1.56 -11.21 -5.49
N SER A 50 0.61 -12.02 -4.99
CA SER A 50 -0.70 -12.18 -5.65
C SER A 50 -1.49 -10.87 -5.63
N LEU A 51 -1.48 -10.17 -4.51
CA LEU A 51 -2.14 -8.87 -4.35
C LEU A 51 -1.53 -7.81 -5.29
N GLU A 52 -0.20 -7.79 -5.42
CA GLU A 52 0.51 -6.91 -6.36
C GLU A 52 0.01 -7.10 -7.79
N HIS A 53 0.03 -8.35 -8.30
CA HIS A 53 -0.42 -8.66 -9.65
C HIS A 53 -1.88 -8.24 -9.90
N LEU A 54 -2.75 -8.53 -8.94
CA LEU A 54 -4.18 -8.21 -9.05
C LEU A 54 -4.42 -6.70 -8.97
N MET A 55 -3.83 -6.00 -8.00
CA MET A 55 -3.99 -4.55 -7.87
C MET A 55 -3.39 -3.81 -9.08
N ALA A 56 -2.17 -4.17 -9.50
CA ALA A 56 -1.55 -3.55 -10.67
C ALA A 56 -2.40 -3.76 -11.93
N THR A 57 -2.98 -4.96 -12.10
CA THR A 57 -3.89 -5.25 -13.21
C THR A 57 -5.14 -4.38 -13.15
N TRP A 58 -5.79 -4.29 -11.99
CA TRP A 58 -7.00 -3.50 -11.84
C TRP A 58 -6.75 -2.01 -12.07
N PHE A 59 -5.78 -1.41 -11.38
CA PHE A 59 -5.49 0.01 -11.49
C PHE A 59 -5.10 0.42 -12.92
N ARG A 60 -4.30 -0.41 -13.62
CA ARG A 60 -3.90 -0.14 -15.01
C ARG A 60 -4.98 -0.43 -16.05
N ASN A 61 -6.15 -0.91 -15.64
CA ASN A 61 -7.34 -1.09 -16.48
C ASN A 61 -8.55 -0.27 -15.99
N SER A 62 -8.38 0.52 -14.93
CA SER A 62 -9.43 1.35 -14.34
C SER A 62 -9.58 2.70 -15.06
N GLU A 63 -10.51 3.51 -14.58
CA GLU A 63 -10.75 4.88 -15.04
C GLU A 63 -9.53 5.82 -14.86
N VAL A 64 -8.60 5.47 -13.95
CA VAL A 64 -7.39 6.26 -13.62
C VAL A 64 -6.11 5.68 -14.24
N LYS A 65 -6.22 4.73 -15.17
CA LYS A 65 -5.09 3.98 -15.74
C LYS A 65 -3.95 4.85 -16.28
N ASP A 66 -4.27 6.00 -16.85
CA ASP A 66 -3.30 6.90 -17.49
C ASP A 66 -2.50 7.70 -16.45
N ASP A 67 -2.98 7.79 -15.21
CA ASP A 67 -2.32 8.46 -14.10
C ASP A 67 -1.53 7.49 -13.20
N VAL A 68 -1.67 6.18 -13.38
CA VAL A 68 -0.97 5.18 -12.57
C VAL A 68 0.46 5.00 -13.04
N VAL A 69 1.40 5.46 -12.22
CA VAL A 69 2.85 5.33 -12.48
C VAL A 69 3.39 4.00 -11.97
N TYR A 70 3.04 3.65 -10.73
CA TYR A 70 3.54 2.44 -10.08
C TYR A 70 2.53 1.89 -9.07
N VAL A 71 2.47 0.57 -9.00
CA VAL A 71 1.77 -0.19 -7.94
C VAL A 71 2.72 -1.30 -7.51
N GLY A 72 3.04 -1.39 -6.22
CA GLY A 72 3.91 -2.45 -5.74
C GLY A 72 4.05 -2.50 -4.22
N PRO A 73 4.54 -3.63 -3.67
CA PRO A 73 4.61 -3.85 -2.24
C PRO A 73 5.72 -3.06 -1.57
N MET A 74 5.52 -2.79 -0.29
CA MET A 74 6.59 -2.33 0.60
C MET A 74 7.49 -3.50 1.00
N GLY A 75 8.79 -3.24 1.13
CA GLY A 75 9.74 -4.27 1.57
C GLY A 75 9.46 -4.87 2.95
N CYS A 76 8.72 -4.15 3.81
CA CYS A 76 8.26 -4.64 5.13
C CYS A 76 7.02 -5.55 5.05
N LEU A 77 6.39 -5.68 3.88
CA LEU A 77 5.19 -6.49 3.64
C LEU A 77 3.96 -6.10 4.48
N THR A 78 3.91 -4.87 5.00
CA THR A 78 2.76 -4.38 5.77
C THR A 78 1.81 -3.50 4.94
N GLY A 79 2.15 -3.24 3.69
CA GLY A 79 1.36 -2.42 2.78
C GLY A 79 1.92 -2.37 1.37
N MET A 80 1.30 -1.54 0.55
CA MET A 80 1.68 -1.29 -0.83
C MET A 80 1.81 0.21 -1.09
N TYR A 81 2.59 0.57 -2.10
CA TYR A 81 2.60 1.92 -2.65
C TYR A 81 1.84 1.98 -3.97
N ILE A 82 1.07 3.06 -4.14
CA ILE A 82 0.58 3.50 -5.45
C ILE A 82 1.17 4.88 -5.70
N ILE A 83 1.84 5.06 -6.84
CA ILE A 83 2.36 6.34 -7.30
C ILE A 83 1.49 6.80 -8.47
N MET A 84 0.96 8.00 -8.37
CA MET A 84 0.07 8.57 -9.38
C MET A 84 0.52 9.95 -9.81
N THR A 85 0.23 10.29 -11.05
CA THR A 85 0.18 11.68 -11.55
C THR A 85 -1.19 12.28 -11.27
N GLY A 86 -1.34 13.59 -11.51
CA GLY A 86 -2.61 14.28 -11.30
C GLY A 86 -2.88 14.60 -9.83
N THR A 87 -4.09 15.06 -9.57
CA THR A 87 -4.51 15.48 -8.21
C THR A 87 -5.55 14.50 -7.69
N TYR A 88 -5.14 13.67 -6.74
CA TYR A 88 -5.98 12.70 -6.07
C TYR A 88 -5.96 12.93 -4.56
N THR A 89 -7.12 12.86 -3.93
CA THR A 89 -7.25 12.88 -2.48
C THR A 89 -7.13 11.47 -1.90
N VAL A 90 -6.93 11.37 -0.59
CA VAL A 90 -6.97 10.08 0.12
C VAL A 90 -8.34 9.41 -0.05
N GLU A 91 -9.43 10.18 -0.09
CA GLU A 91 -10.77 9.62 -0.28
C GLU A 91 -10.99 9.07 -1.71
N ASP A 92 -10.38 9.70 -2.73
CA ASP A 92 -10.37 9.14 -4.08
C ASP A 92 -9.67 7.78 -4.10
N LEU A 93 -8.49 7.69 -3.48
CA LEU A 93 -7.75 6.43 -3.36
C LEU A 93 -8.50 5.39 -2.53
N ARG A 94 -9.21 5.80 -1.47
CA ARG A 94 -10.06 4.91 -0.69
C ARG A 94 -11.15 4.30 -1.56
N ARG A 95 -11.90 5.11 -2.28
CA ARG A 95 -12.96 4.66 -3.19
C ARG A 95 -12.41 3.69 -4.26
N LEU A 96 -11.29 4.04 -4.90
CA LEU A 96 -10.65 3.22 -5.92
C LEU A 96 -10.13 1.89 -5.34
N THR A 97 -9.51 1.94 -4.16
CA THR A 97 -8.97 0.75 -3.49
C THR A 97 -10.09 -0.19 -3.05
N ILE A 98 -11.20 0.33 -2.53
CA ILE A 98 -12.40 -0.47 -2.20
C ILE A 98 -12.88 -1.21 -3.44
N ALA A 99 -13.10 -0.50 -4.56
CA ALA A 99 -13.55 -1.12 -5.81
C ALA A 99 -12.55 -2.16 -6.33
N CYS A 100 -11.24 -1.90 -6.20
CA CYS A 100 -10.19 -2.84 -6.54
C CYS A 100 -10.27 -4.13 -5.69
N LEU A 101 -10.39 -3.99 -4.37
CA LEU A 101 -10.45 -5.12 -3.45
C LEU A 101 -11.74 -5.96 -3.67
N GLU A 102 -12.87 -5.32 -3.91
CA GLU A 102 -14.11 -6.00 -4.28
C GLU A 102 -13.93 -6.81 -5.57
N TRP A 103 -13.29 -6.24 -6.59
CA TRP A 103 -12.96 -6.96 -7.81
C TRP A 103 -11.99 -8.13 -7.55
N ILE A 104 -10.93 -7.93 -6.75
CA ILE A 104 -9.97 -8.99 -6.39
C ILE A 104 -10.69 -10.20 -5.79
N LEU A 105 -11.68 -9.97 -4.94
CA LEU A 105 -12.44 -11.04 -4.30
C LEU A 105 -13.30 -11.87 -5.27
N THR A 106 -13.51 -11.40 -6.49
CA THR A 106 -14.20 -12.17 -7.56
C THR A 106 -13.26 -12.99 -8.42
N GLN A 107 -11.94 -12.77 -8.31
CA GLN A 107 -10.98 -13.43 -9.19
C GLN A 107 -10.74 -14.88 -8.76
N THR A 108 -10.64 -15.79 -9.72
CA THR A 108 -10.37 -17.21 -9.50
C THR A 108 -8.94 -17.60 -9.82
N GLU A 109 -8.16 -16.67 -10.40
CA GLU A 109 -6.74 -16.86 -10.73
C GLU A 109 -5.98 -15.53 -10.57
N VAL A 110 -4.67 -15.63 -10.40
CA VAL A 110 -3.77 -14.47 -10.41
C VAL A 110 -3.26 -14.27 -11.84
N PRO A 111 -3.35 -13.06 -12.42
CA PRO A 111 -2.88 -12.82 -13.79
C PRO A 111 -1.36 -12.97 -13.90
N ALA A 112 -0.88 -13.34 -15.09
CA ALA A 112 0.53 -13.44 -15.46
C ALA A 112 1.37 -14.42 -14.61
N THR A 113 0.79 -15.47 -14.04
CA THR A 113 1.46 -16.51 -13.25
C THR A 113 2.15 -17.56 -14.14
N ARG A 114 3.07 -17.11 -15.00
CA ARG A 114 3.84 -17.96 -15.90
C ARG A 114 5.28 -17.43 -16.03
N PRO A 115 6.27 -18.31 -16.31
CA PRO A 115 7.69 -17.93 -16.27
C PRO A 115 8.08 -16.81 -17.24
N GLU A 116 7.35 -16.65 -18.36
CA GLU A 116 7.62 -15.59 -19.33
C GLU A 116 7.14 -14.21 -18.86
N ALA A 117 6.20 -14.16 -17.91
CA ALA A 117 5.53 -12.94 -17.48
C ALA A 117 5.85 -12.52 -16.04
N CYS A 118 6.36 -13.43 -15.22
CA CYS A 118 6.65 -13.18 -13.80
C CYS A 118 7.99 -13.78 -13.39
N GLY A 119 8.81 -12.98 -12.72
CA GLY A 119 10.13 -13.40 -12.25
C GLY A 119 10.12 -14.50 -11.16
N ASN A 120 8.96 -14.70 -10.51
CA ASN A 120 8.75 -15.76 -9.52
C ASN A 120 7.32 -16.29 -9.55
N TYR A 121 6.93 -16.83 -10.69
CA TYR A 121 5.54 -17.23 -10.99
C TYR A 121 4.98 -18.33 -10.07
N LEU A 122 5.82 -19.04 -9.32
CA LEU A 122 5.42 -20.05 -8.35
C LEU A 122 5.09 -19.48 -6.96
N LEU A 123 5.47 -18.22 -6.68
CA LEU A 123 5.27 -17.58 -5.40
C LEU A 123 3.92 -16.83 -5.40
N HIS A 124 2.81 -17.54 -5.43
CA HIS A 124 1.47 -16.98 -5.35
C HIS A 124 0.58 -17.75 -4.39
N ASP A 125 -0.31 -17.03 -3.68
CA ASP A 125 -1.32 -17.59 -2.77
C ASP A 125 -2.60 -16.76 -2.88
N LEU A 126 -3.49 -17.15 -3.81
CA LEU A 126 -4.76 -16.46 -4.02
C LEU A 126 -5.71 -16.59 -2.83
N PRO A 127 -5.89 -17.76 -2.19
CA PRO A 127 -6.72 -17.88 -0.99
C PRO A 127 -6.31 -16.94 0.15
N MET A 128 -5.01 -16.84 0.45
CA MET A 128 -4.50 -15.93 1.46
C MET A 128 -4.60 -14.46 1.00
N CYS A 129 -4.37 -14.17 -0.28
CA CYS A 129 -4.61 -12.84 -0.86
C CYS A 129 -6.07 -12.41 -0.68
N HIS A 130 -7.03 -13.30 -0.91
CA HIS A 130 -8.45 -13.02 -0.64
C HIS A 130 -8.74 -12.75 0.84
N TRP A 131 -8.11 -13.48 1.75
CA TRP A 131 -8.28 -13.27 3.18
C TRP A 131 -7.76 -11.87 3.60
N GLU A 132 -6.55 -11.49 3.17
CA GLU A 132 -5.98 -10.17 3.41
C GLU A 132 -6.81 -9.06 2.75
N SER A 133 -7.30 -9.29 1.54
CA SER A 133 -8.16 -8.34 0.82
C SER A 133 -9.47 -8.08 1.57
N ARG A 134 -10.12 -9.11 2.14
CA ARG A 134 -11.33 -8.93 2.96
C ARG A 134 -11.06 -8.13 4.21
N ARG A 135 -9.95 -8.42 4.91
CA ARG A 135 -9.55 -7.68 6.13
C ARG A 135 -9.30 -6.21 5.81
N TYR A 136 -8.57 -5.94 4.74
CA TYR A 136 -8.25 -4.57 4.37
C TYR A 136 -9.50 -3.82 3.88
N LEU A 137 -10.35 -4.47 3.10
CA LEU A 137 -11.64 -3.92 2.67
C LEU A 137 -12.51 -3.51 3.88
N ASP A 138 -12.65 -4.39 4.86
CA ASP A 138 -13.41 -4.11 6.08
C ASP A 138 -12.86 -2.89 6.83
N ARG A 139 -11.53 -2.76 6.95
CA ARG A 139 -10.88 -1.60 7.57
C ARG A 139 -11.11 -0.31 6.81
N LEU A 140 -11.00 -0.35 5.48
CA LEU A 140 -11.27 0.82 4.66
C LEU A 140 -12.73 1.28 4.75
N GLN A 141 -13.67 0.36 4.97
CA GLN A 141 -15.10 0.66 5.08
C GLN A 141 -15.51 1.14 6.47
N HIS A 142 -14.93 0.59 7.56
CA HIS A 142 -15.45 0.75 8.90
C HIS A 142 -14.47 1.37 9.91
N ASP A 143 -13.15 1.33 9.64
CA ASP A 143 -12.10 1.83 10.55
C ASP A 143 -10.97 2.49 9.73
N PHE A 144 -11.33 3.56 9.01
CA PHE A 144 -10.43 4.21 8.07
C PHE A 144 -9.53 5.26 8.71
N HIS A 145 -8.22 5.14 8.47
CA HIS A 145 -7.19 6.07 8.92
C HIS A 145 -6.43 6.67 7.73
N SER A 146 -6.05 7.94 7.85
CA SER A 146 -5.39 8.68 6.76
C SER A 146 -4.33 9.69 7.21
N GLU A 147 -4.11 9.82 8.52
CA GLU A 147 -3.16 10.78 9.09
C GLU A 147 -2.03 10.06 9.81
N TYR A 148 -0.79 10.38 9.43
CA TYR A 148 0.40 9.84 10.09
C TYR A 148 0.61 10.47 11.47
N THR A 149 0.99 9.62 12.44
CA THR A 149 1.65 10.10 13.65
C THR A 149 3.14 10.21 13.38
N LYS A 150 3.72 11.40 13.53
CA LYS A 150 5.15 11.62 13.35
C LYS A 150 5.94 11.25 14.60
N LEU A 151 7.10 10.63 14.41
CA LEU A 151 8.05 10.41 15.49
C LEU A 151 8.61 11.73 15.99
N GLN A 152 8.53 11.94 17.30
CA GLN A 152 9.34 12.93 17.99
C GLN A 152 10.65 12.25 18.41
N VAL A 153 11.65 12.23 17.52
CA VAL A 153 12.96 11.67 17.83
C VAL A 153 13.93 12.78 18.16
N THR A 154 14.37 12.84 19.41
CA THR A 154 15.53 13.66 19.78
C THR A 154 16.78 12.86 19.47
N LEU A 155 17.59 13.32 18.51
CA LEU A 155 18.92 12.76 18.29
C LEU A 155 19.84 13.05 19.47
N SER A 156 20.87 12.22 19.63
CA SER A 156 21.93 12.40 20.65
C SER A 156 22.67 13.74 20.57
N ASP A 157 22.53 14.48 19.46
CA ASP A 157 23.04 15.83 19.26
C ASP A 157 22.01 16.95 19.57
N GLY A 158 20.85 16.61 20.12
CA GLY A 158 19.80 17.55 20.49
C GLY A 158 18.90 18.02 19.33
N LYS A 159 19.05 17.47 18.13
CA LYS A 159 18.17 17.77 17.00
C LYS A 159 16.89 16.94 17.11
N VAL A 160 15.76 17.63 17.09
CA VAL A 160 14.43 17.02 17.00
C VAL A 160 14.11 16.82 15.52
N PHE A 161 13.79 15.61 15.12
CA PHE A 161 13.12 15.38 13.84
C PHE A 161 11.64 15.68 14.02
N ALA A 162 11.33 16.95 14.06
CA ALA A 162 9.98 17.45 13.88
C ALA A 162 10.05 18.39 12.67
N ASP A 163 9.15 18.19 11.77
CA ASP A 163 8.88 19.06 10.64
C ASP A 163 9.90 19.02 9.48
N ALA A 164 9.57 18.20 8.51
CA ALA A 164 9.79 18.50 7.10
C ALA A 164 8.43 18.49 6.42
#